data_5e0fbc07894a2a631ef5a23bda9f6aeb
#
_entry.id   5e0fbc07894a2a631ef5a23bda9f6aeb
#
_cell.length_a   1.000
_cell.length_b   1.000
_cell.length_c   1.000
_cell.angle_alpha   90.00
_cell.angle_beta   90.00
_cell.angle_gamma   90.00
#
_symmetry.space_group_name_H-M   'P 1'
#
loop_
_entity.id
_entity.type
_entity.pdbx_description
1 polymer ?
#
loop_
_entity_poly.entity_id
_entity_poly.type
_entity_poly.pdbx_seq_one_letter_code
_entity_poly.pdbx_strand_id
1 'polypeptide(L)'
;MKYVVLFLTDLLDHKAPDFEYTKEYQAAKKYFPVGLIDQQKLFEKNTVALNCQVTQDAVYIYRGWMLKPGLYAKLVDFIQSQGGKMLNDLAEYEAAHLLPNWATGQNQLQTRWTSDLSEASIRQLLKQFSGAVTIKDFVKSRKYEWDEAFYIPNTSDTTHALQVVHNFIERQGTELVGGLVMRKFIELKSLGEHPKSHTPIFEEYRVFYLNSSPLVLINYWRAEKLTLSLADQKLIQVAQKQIPSNFCTIDFARTASGQLIIMEMGDGQVSGLQGYDESTFYKSLRKSLDLDL
;
A
#
# COMPACT_ATOMS: atom_id res chain seq x y z
N MET A 1 -15.21 20.62 9.74
CA MET A 1 -15.53 19.18 9.71
C MET A 1 -14.67 18.49 10.77
N LYS A 2 -15.17 17.50 11.51
CA LYS A 2 -14.39 16.78 12.54
C LYS A 2 -13.73 15.56 11.91
N TYR A 3 -12.43 15.39 12.12
CA TYR A 3 -11.68 14.20 11.71
C TYR A 3 -11.27 13.39 12.92
N VAL A 4 -11.33 12.06 12.83
CA VAL A 4 -10.97 11.12 13.89
C VAL A 4 -10.06 10.07 13.30
N VAL A 5 -8.91 9.77 13.93
CA VAL A 5 -8.01 8.72 13.46
C VAL A 5 -8.29 7.45 14.25
N LEU A 6 -8.51 6.33 13.54
CA LEU A 6 -8.78 5.02 14.12
C LEU A 6 -7.57 4.12 13.97
N PHE A 7 -7.15 3.50 15.08
CA PHE A 7 -6.09 2.48 15.12
C PHE A 7 -6.67 1.14 15.58
N LEU A 8 -5.94 0.06 15.34
CA LEU A 8 -6.28 -1.23 15.92
C LEU A 8 -5.82 -1.29 17.38
N THR A 9 -6.52 -2.08 18.20
CA THR A 9 -6.06 -2.40 19.55
C THR A 9 -4.87 -3.36 19.51
N ASP A 10 -4.07 -3.39 20.57
CA ASP A 10 -3.20 -4.50 20.84
C ASP A 10 -4.01 -5.78 21.13
N LEU A 11 -3.45 -6.95 20.82
CA LEU A 11 -4.12 -8.25 21.01
C LEU A 11 -4.25 -8.65 22.48
N LEU A 12 -3.32 -8.20 23.34
CA LEU A 12 -3.28 -8.52 24.75
C LEU A 12 -3.86 -7.42 25.64
N ASP A 13 -3.82 -6.18 25.15
CA ASP A 13 -4.39 -5.01 25.84
C ASP A 13 -5.35 -4.22 24.94
N HIS A 14 -6.63 -4.56 24.98
CA HIS A 14 -7.68 -3.91 24.19
C HIS A 14 -7.87 -2.40 24.49
N LYS A 15 -7.14 -1.85 25.48
CA LYS A 15 -7.15 -0.40 25.78
C LYS A 15 -5.96 0.33 25.18
N ALA A 16 -4.95 -0.39 24.73
CA ALA A 16 -3.77 0.16 24.05
C ALA A 16 -3.88 0.00 22.52
N PRO A 17 -3.23 0.87 21.73
CA PRO A 17 -3.06 0.63 20.30
C PRO A 17 -2.13 -0.56 20.06
N ASP A 18 -2.27 -1.19 18.90
CA ASP A 18 -1.31 -2.19 18.41
C ASP A 18 0.14 -1.68 18.60
N PHE A 19 1.01 -2.56 19.06
CA PHE A 19 2.39 -2.23 19.42
C PHE A 19 3.15 -1.51 18.30
N GLU A 20 3.02 -1.98 17.08
CA GLU A 20 3.68 -1.39 15.90
C GLU A 20 3.22 0.04 15.59
N TYR A 21 2.00 0.39 16.00
CA TYR A 21 1.40 1.69 15.77
C TYR A 21 1.43 2.62 17.00
N THR A 22 2.06 2.21 18.10
CA THR A 22 2.07 2.99 19.35
C THR A 22 2.65 4.39 19.18
N LYS A 23 3.76 4.55 18.47
CA LYS A 23 4.38 5.86 18.21
C LYS A 23 3.48 6.74 17.35
N GLU A 24 2.92 6.15 16.30
CA GLU A 24 2.02 6.85 15.39
C GLU A 24 0.73 7.30 16.09
N TYR A 25 0.14 6.44 16.93
CA TYR A 25 -1.01 6.75 17.76
C TYR A 25 -0.73 7.94 18.71
N GLN A 26 0.42 7.96 19.38
CA GLN A 26 0.79 9.07 20.28
C GLN A 26 1.02 10.38 19.51
N ALA A 27 1.55 10.31 18.30
CA ALA A 27 1.69 11.47 17.44
C ALA A 27 0.33 11.98 16.96
N ALA A 28 -0.56 11.09 16.51
CA ALA A 28 -1.88 11.43 16.04
C ALA A 28 -2.72 12.15 17.11
N LYS A 29 -2.66 11.70 18.37
CA LYS A 29 -3.35 12.31 19.51
C LYS A 29 -3.06 13.79 19.72
N LYS A 30 -1.91 14.29 19.27
CA LYS A 30 -1.55 15.70 19.39
C LYS A 30 -2.33 16.59 18.43
N TYR A 31 -2.89 16.01 17.37
CA TYR A 31 -3.48 16.76 16.27
C TYR A 31 -4.95 16.38 16.00
N PHE A 32 -5.38 15.17 16.38
CA PHE A 32 -6.69 14.61 16.10
C PHE A 32 -7.26 13.88 17.32
N PRO A 33 -8.59 13.86 17.49
CA PRO A 33 -9.22 12.82 18.27
C PRO A 33 -8.86 11.45 17.69
N VAL A 34 -8.63 10.46 18.56
CA VAL A 34 -8.29 9.09 18.17
C VAL A 34 -9.26 8.10 18.78
N GLY A 35 -9.46 6.98 18.11
CA GLY A 35 -10.23 5.85 18.59
C GLY A 35 -9.51 4.53 18.31
N LEU A 36 -9.94 3.46 18.95
CA LEU A 36 -9.42 2.12 18.76
C LEU A 36 -10.52 1.18 18.25
N ILE A 37 -10.16 0.37 17.26
CA ILE A 37 -10.95 -0.72 16.73
C ILE A 37 -10.48 -2.00 17.39
N ASP A 38 -11.38 -2.77 17.97
CA ASP A 38 -11.08 -4.09 18.56
C ASP A 38 -10.58 -5.03 17.47
N GLN A 39 -9.25 -5.26 17.47
CA GLN A 39 -8.55 -6.04 16.46
C GLN A 39 -9.04 -7.48 16.42
N GLN A 40 -9.26 -8.11 17.58
CA GLN A 40 -9.70 -9.49 17.65
C GLN A 40 -11.11 -9.66 17.07
N LYS A 41 -12.04 -8.74 17.39
CA LYS A 41 -13.38 -8.78 16.81
C LYS A 41 -13.34 -8.55 15.30
N LEU A 42 -12.50 -7.64 14.83
CA LEU A 42 -12.39 -7.33 13.42
C LEU A 42 -11.87 -8.54 12.62
N PHE A 43 -10.74 -9.12 13.00
CA PHE A 43 -10.09 -10.17 12.20
C PHE A 43 -10.64 -11.58 12.45
N GLU A 44 -10.99 -11.93 13.69
CA GLU A 44 -11.44 -13.29 14.02
C GLU A 44 -12.96 -13.44 13.92
N LYS A 45 -13.71 -12.42 14.40
CA LYS A 45 -15.18 -12.47 14.44
C LYS A 45 -15.84 -11.74 13.26
N ASN A 46 -15.02 -11.08 12.44
CA ASN A 46 -15.50 -10.34 11.27
C ASN A 46 -16.57 -9.28 11.64
N THR A 47 -16.42 -8.65 12.80
CA THR A 47 -17.31 -7.63 13.35
C THR A 47 -16.52 -6.39 13.80
N VAL A 48 -17.10 -5.21 13.62
CA VAL A 48 -16.48 -3.95 14.01
C VAL A 48 -16.95 -3.55 15.40
N ALA A 49 -16.00 -3.19 16.28
CA ALA A 49 -16.29 -2.59 17.57
C ALA A 49 -15.27 -1.49 17.86
N LEU A 50 -15.73 -0.32 18.29
CA LEU A 50 -14.89 0.83 18.65
C LEU A 50 -14.92 1.07 20.15
N ASN A 51 -13.84 1.64 20.67
CA ASN A 51 -13.80 2.15 22.05
C ASN A 51 -14.34 3.59 22.20
N CYS A 52 -14.81 4.20 21.11
CA CYS A 52 -15.40 5.53 21.08
C CYS A 52 -16.73 5.52 20.33
N GLN A 53 -17.58 6.51 20.63
CA GLN A 53 -18.81 6.71 19.86
C GLN A 53 -18.53 7.35 18.51
N VAL A 54 -19.22 6.87 17.48
CA VAL A 54 -19.18 7.53 16.17
C VAL A 54 -19.92 8.87 16.28
N THR A 55 -19.27 9.93 15.87
CA THR A 55 -19.85 11.28 15.81
C THR A 55 -20.47 11.48 14.43
N GLN A 56 -21.70 11.96 14.40
CA GLN A 56 -22.38 12.29 13.15
C GLN A 56 -21.58 13.32 12.34
N ASP A 57 -21.56 13.15 11.03
CA ASP A 57 -20.84 14.00 10.06
C ASP A 57 -19.30 14.05 10.23
N ALA A 58 -18.74 13.24 11.13
CA ALA A 58 -17.30 13.14 11.28
C ALA A 58 -16.68 12.25 10.19
N VAL A 59 -15.45 12.57 9.81
CA VAL A 59 -14.64 11.79 8.87
C VAL A 59 -13.64 10.96 9.64
N TYR A 60 -13.60 9.68 9.35
CA TYR A 60 -12.73 8.69 10.01
C TYR A 60 -11.58 8.30 9.10
N ILE A 61 -10.38 8.31 9.63
CA ILE A 61 -9.14 7.92 8.94
C ILE A 61 -8.63 6.66 9.63
N TYR A 62 -8.69 5.53 8.94
CA TYR A 62 -8.09 4.29 9.46
C TYR A 62 -6.56 4.37 9.35
N ARG A 63 -5.86 3.93 10.39
CA ARG A 63 -4.40 3.74 10.37
C ARG A 63 -4.07 2.40 11.02
N GLY A 64 -3.64 1.44 10.20
CA GLY A 64 -3.38 0.09 10.69
C GLY A 64 -2.94 -0.87 9.60
N TRP A 65 -3.00 -2.16 9.92
CA TRP A 65 -2.69 -3.23 8.99
C TRP A 65 -3.62 -3.24 7.79
N MET A 66 -3.14 -3.75 6.66
CA MET A 66 -3.92 -3.90 5.44
C MET A 66 -5.15 -4.76 5.70
N LEU A 67 -6.32 -4.28 5.28
CA LEU A 67 -7.58 -5.00 5.36
C LEU A 67 -7.92 -5.60 4.00
N LYS A 68 -8.41 -6.84 3.98
CA LYS A 68 -9.04 -7.36 2.76
C LYS A 68 -10.27 -6.50 2.43
N PRO A 69 -10.60 -6.26 1.15
CA PRO A 69 -11.71 -5.36 0.77
C PRO A 69 -13.02 -5.61 1.51
N GLY A 70 -13.40 -6.89 1.67
CA GLY A 70 -14.62 -7.25 2.40
C GLY A 70 -14.59 -6.88 3.89
N LEU A 71 -13.41 -6.82 4.50
CA LEU A 71 -13.26 -6.39 5.89
C LEU A 71 -13.29 -4.86 6.01
N TYR A 72 -12.66 -4.19 5.03
CA TYR A 72 -12.74 -2.73 4.94
C TYR A 72 -14.18 -2.25 4.69
N ALA A 73 -14.94 -2.95 3.81
CA ALA A 73 -16.36 -2.66 3.58
C ALA A 73 -17.17 -2.66 4.89
N LYS A 74 -16.94 -3.64 5.76
CA LYS A 74 -17.61 -3.69 7.06
C LYS A 74 -17.28 -2.51 7.96
N LEU A 75 -16.03 -2.04 7.94
CA LEU A 75 -15.65 -0.83 8.68
C LEU A 75 -16.38 0.40 8.12
N VAL A 76 -16.44 0.53 6.79
CA VAL A 76 -17.18 1.61 6.11
C VAL A 76 -18.65 1.57 6.50
N ASP A 77 -19.31 0.42 6.35
CA ASP A 77 -20.74 0.24 6.66
C ASP A 77 -21.04 0.54 8.14
N PHE A 78 -20.18 0.09 9.05
CA PHE A 78 -20.33 0.35 10.48
C PHE A 78 -20.28 1.86 10.78
N ILE A 79 -19.29 2.58 10.25
CA ILE A 79 -19.15 4.03 10.45
C ILE A 79 -20.32 4.78 9.82
N GLN A 80 -20.73 4.39 8.61
CA GLN A 80 -21.86 5.02 7.90
C GLN A 80 -23.20 4.78 8.60
N SER A 81 -23.43 3.58 9.14
CA SER A 81 -24.67 3.26 9.86
C SER A 81 -24.90 4.13 11.10
N GLN A 82 -23.84 4.74 11.62
CA GLN A 82 -23.87 5.63 12.77
C GLN A 82 -23.72 7.12 12.39
N GLY A 83 -23.82 7.45 11.09
CA GLY A 83 -23.81 8.82 10.59
C GLY A 83 -22.42 9.43 10.36
N GLY A 84 -21.34 8.66 10.51
CA GLY A 84 -19.99 9.07 10.12
C GLY A 84 -19.66 8.68 8.67
N LYS A 85 -18.46 8.99 8.22
CA LYS A 85 -17.93 8.51 6.92
C LYS A 85 -16.44 8.24 7.00
N MET A 86 -15.95 7.30 6.22
CA MET A 86 -14.52 7.09 6.07
C MET A 86 -13.90 8.13 5.12
N LEU A 87 -12.62 8.45 5.30
CA LEU A 87 -11.87 9.36 4.40
C LEU A 87 -11.80 8.80 2.99
N ASN A 88 -11.51 7.52 2.84
CA ASN A 88 -11.72 6.76 1.61
C ASN A 88 -12.95 5.86 1.80
N ASP A 89 -13.85 5.86 0.85
CA ASP A 89 -14.88 4.83 0.78
C ASP A 89 -14.31 3.49 0.27
N LEU A 90 -15.14 2.46 0.11
CA LEU A 90 -14.68 1.16 -0.36
C LEU A 90 -14.09 1.23 -1.79
N ALA A 91 -14.74 1.97 -2.68
CA ALA A 91 -14.28 2.07 -4.08
C ALA A 91 -12.94 2.82 -4.17
N GLU A 92 -12.77 3.88 -3.39
CA GLU A 92 -11.51 4.63 -3.28
C GLU A 92 -10.39 3.80 -2.65
N TYR A 93 -10.72 2.97 -1.63
CA TYR A 93 -9.78 2.02 -1.04
C TYR A 93 -9.30 1.01 -2.07
N GLU A 94 -10.23 0.33 -2.76
CA GLU A 94 -9.91 -0.67 -3.77
C GLU A 94 -9.17 -0.08 -4.97
N ALA A 95 -9.48 1.15 -5.37
CA ALA A 95 -8.83 1.84 -6.48
C ALA A 95 -7.31 1.99 -6.28
N ALA A 96 -6.87 2.26 -5.06
CA ALA A 96 -5.45 2.38 -4.74
C ALA A 96 -4.84 1.06 -4.26
N HIS A 97 -5.62 0.22 -3.56
CA HIS A 97 -5.11 -0.97 -2.88
C HIS A 97 -4.93 -2.18 -3.80
N LEU A 98 -5.83 -2.36 -4.79
CA LEU A 98 -5.78 -3.49 -5.70
C LEU A 98 -5.02 -3.13 -6.99
N LEU A 99 -3.89 -3.78 -7.22
CA LEU A 99 -3.00 -3.48 -8.35
C LEU A 99 -3.71 -3.42 -9.72
N PRO A 100 -4.65 -4.30 -10.09
CA PRO A 100 -5.37 -4.20 -11.37
C PRO A 100 -6.07 -2.86 -11.61
N ASN A 101 -6.47 -2.17 -10.55
CA ASN A 101 -7.24 -0.93 -10.68
C ASN A 101 -6.38 0.30 -11.06
N TRP A 102 -5.05 0.21 -10.89
CA TRP A 102 -4.16 1.32 -11.18
C TRP A 102 -3.00 0.99 -12.15
N ALA A 103 -2.69 -0.29 -12.37
CA ALA A 103 -1.47 -0.72 -13.06
C ALA A 103 -1.49 -0.57 -14.60
N THR A 104 -2.47 0.09 -15.19
CA THR A 104 -2.61 0.28 -16.65
C THR A 104 -2.23 1.69 -17.12
N GLY A 105 -1.80 2.56 -16.20
CA GLY A 105 -1.46 3.95 -16.49
C GLY A 105 -0.11 4.15 -17.19
N GLN A 106 0.17 5.39 -17.57
CA GLN A 106 1.46 5.80 -18.09
C GLN A 106 2.54 5.79 -16.99
N ASN A 107 3.81 5.63 -17.39
CA ASN A 107 4.98 5.55 -16.49
C ASN A 107 4.93 4.38 -15.49
N GLN A 108 4.19 3.33 -15.84
CA GLN A 108 4.12 2.10 -15.05
C GLN A 108 4.78 0.95 -15.81
N LEU A 109 5.14 -0.09 -15.05
CA LEU A 109 5.68 -1.32 -15.63
C LEU A 109 4.60 -2.06 -16.43
N GLN A 110 5.00 -2.74 -17.50
CA GLN A 110 4.13 -3.70 -18.16
C GLN A 110 3.62 -4.69 -17.10
N THR A 111 2.31 -4.69 -16.91
CA THR A 111 1.62 -5.49 -15.89
C THR A 111 0.46 -6.21 -16.55
N ARG A 112 0.28 -7.48 -16.22
CA ARG A 112 -0.87 -8.31 -16.62
C ARG A 112 -1.28 -9.17 -15.45
N TRP A 113 -2.54 -9.58 -15.42
CA TRP A 113 -3.08 -10.38 -14.34
C TRP A 113 -4.18 -11.32 -14.81
N THR A 114 -4.49 -12.29 -13.97
CA THR A 114 -5.64 -13.18 -14.11
C THR A 114 -6.21 -13.54 -12.74
N SER A 115 -7.53 -13.59 -12.63
CA SER A 115 -8.20 -14.16 -11.45
C SER A 115 -8.42 -15.67 -11.58
N ASP A 116 -8.25 -16.24 -12.78
CA ASP A 116 -8.27 -17.67 -13.01
C ASP A 116 -6.88 -18.26 -12.82
N LEU A 117 -6.72 -19.03 -11.75
CA LEU A 117 -5.45 -19.67 -11.37
C LEU A 117 -5.25 -21.05 -12.03
N SER A 118 -6.04 -21.40 -13.04
CA SER A 118 -5.81 -22.60 -13.84
C SER A 118 -4.47 -22.53 -14.58
N GLU A 119 -3.80 -23.65 -14.74
CA GLU A 119 -2.52 -23.71 -15.47
C GLU A 119 -2.66 -23.14 -16.90
N ALA A 120 -3.80 -23.34 -17.55
CA ALA A 120 -4.05 -22.80 -18.88
C ALA A 120 -4.01 -21.26 -18.88
N SER A 121 -4.66 -20.61 -17.93
CA SER A 121 -4.69 -19.16 -17.79
C SER A 121 -3.31 -18.60 -17.38
N ILE A 122 -2.59 -19.30 -16.50
CA ILE A 122 -1.22 -18.94 -16.15
C ILE A 122 -0.29 -19.02 -17.35
N ARG A 123 -0.38 -20.08 -18.16
CA ARG A 123 0.39 -20.20 -19.42
C ARG A 123 0.07 -19.10 -20.42
N GLN A 124 -1.20 -18.69 -20.53
CA GLN A 124 -1.59 -17.56 -21.37
C GLN A 124 -1.01 -16.24 -20.85
N LEU A 125 -0.97 -16.06 -19.54
CA LEU A 125 -0.39 -14.89 -18.91
C LEU A 125 1.13 -14.80 -19.16
N LEU A 126 1.86 -15.91 -19.01
CA LEU A 126 3.30 -16.00 -19.29
C LEU A 126 3.62 -15.60 -20.73
N LYS A 127 2.82 -16.01 -21.71
CA LYS A 127 3.01 -15.68 -23.14
C LYS A 127 2.91 -14.19 -23.46
N GLN A 128 2.37 -13.37 -22.55
CA GLN A 128 2.27 -11.92 -22.73
C GLN A 128 3.57 -11.19 -22.39
N PHE A 129 4.59 -11.92 -21.93
CA PHE A 129 5.89 -11.37 -21.55
C PHE A 129 7.02 -12.05 -22.30
N SER A 130 8.10 -11.32 -22.46
CA SER A 130 9.41 -11.84 -22.89
C SER A 130 10.48 -11.45 -21.85
N GLY A 131 11.33 -12.42 -21.46
CA GLY A 131 12.37 -12.21 -20.46
C GLY A 131 11.86 -12.30 -19.01
N ALA A 132 12.45 -11.52 -18.13
CA ALA A 132 12.22 -11.63 -16.70
C ALA A 132 10.96 -10.92 -16.24
N VAL A 133 10.28 -11.54 -15.26
CA VAL A 133 9.11 -10.96 -14.59
C VAL A 133 9.16 -11.19 -13.07
N THR A 134 8.42 -10.39 -12.33
CA THR A 134 8.08 -10.66 -10.94
C THR A 134 6.61 -10.98 -10.81
N ILE A 135 6.26 -11.78 -9.79
CA ILE A 135 4.88 -12.17 -9.52
C ILE A 135 4.41 -11.70 -8.15
N LYS A 136 3.12 -11.45 -8.03
CA LYS A 136 2.43 -11.12 -6.78
C LYS A 136 0.94 -11.45 -6.91
N ASP A 137 0.20 -11.38 -5.82
CA ASP A 137 -1.25 -11.24 -5.89
C ASP A 137 -1.65 -9.76 -6.15
N PHE A 138 -2.92 -9.44 -6.07
CA PHE A 138 -3.37 -8.06 -6.31
C PHE A 138 -2.85 -7.05 -5.27
N VAL A 139 -2.29 -7.52 -4.14
CA VAL A 139 -1.82 -6.69 -3.02
C VAL A 139 -0.40 -7.02 -2.60
N LYS A 140 -0.09 -8.30 -2.36
CA LYS A 140 1.15 -8.75 -1.71
C LYS A 140 2.06 -9.55 -2.64
N SER A 141 3.36 -9.48 -2.38
CA SER A 141 4.39 -10.31 -3.04
C SER A 141 5.17 -11.12 -2.00
N ARG A 142 5.91 -12.11 -2.49
CA ARG A 142 6.82 -12.92 -1.67
C ARG A 142 8.27 -12.59 -2.01
N LYS A 143 8.62 -11.31 -2.06
CA LYS A 143 9.94 -10.81 -2.47
C LYS A 143 11.11 -11.35 -1.61
N TYR A 144 10.84 -11.84 -0.41
CA TYR A 144 11.86 -12.48 0.44
C TYR A 144 12.15 -13.93 0.05
N GLU A 145 11.35 -14.51 -0.83
CA GLU A 145 11.50 -15.84 -1.42
C GLU A 145 11.82 -15.69 -2.91
N TRP A 146 12.88 -14.92 -3.21
CA TRP A 146 13.18 -14.35 -4.52
C TRP A 146 13.08 -15.37 -5.65
N ASP A 147 13.89 -16.43 -5.61
CA ASP A 147 13.99 -17.40 -6.69
C ASP A 147 12.87 -18.47 -6.67
N GLU A 148 12.21 -18.61 -5.52
CA GLU A 148 11.25 -19.69 -5.33
C GLU A 148 9.80 -19.29 -5.59
N ALA A 149 9.41 -18.05 -5.25
CA ALA A 149 8.01 -17.64 -5.26
C ALA A 149 7.80 -16.16 -5.67
N PHE A 150 8.78 -15.54 -6.35
CA PHE A 150 8.65 -14.13 -6.74
C PHE A 150 9.26 -13.80 -8.11
N TYR A 151 10.50 -14.21 -8.40
CA TYR A 151 11.22 -13.84 -9.61
C TYR A 151 11.27 -14.99 -10.61
N ILE A 152 10.91 -14.69 -11.85
CA ILE A 152 10.99 -15.62 -12.99
C ILE A 152 11.97 -15.01 -13.99
N PRO A 153 13.17 -15.57 -14.15
CA PRO A 153 14.22 -14.97 -15.00
C PRO A 153 13.90 -15.03 -16.48
N ASN A 154 13.12 -16.01 -16.91
CA ASN A 154 12.73 -16.16 -18.31
C ASN A 154 11.36 -16.83 -18.45
N THR A 155 10.37 -16.07 -18.91
CA THR A 155 9.01 -16.59 -19.14
C THR A 155 8.92 -17.67 -20.22
N SER A 156 9.95 -17.80 -21.08
CA SER A 156 10.01 -18.87 -22.08
C SER A 156 10.37 -20.24 -21.50
N ASP A 157 11.06 -20.28 -20.34
CA ASP A 157 11.19 -21.48 -19.53
C ASP A 157 9.90 -21.73 -18.75
N THR A 158 8.93 -22.27 -19.46
CA THR A 158 7.60 -22.46 -18.91
C THR A 158 7.56 -23.44 -17.72
N THR A 159 8.48 -24.41 -17.68
CA THR A 159 8.56 -25.39 -16.59
C THR A 159 8.96 -24.69 -15.29
N HIS A 160 10.07 -23.95 -15.32
CA HIS A 160 10.54 -23.18 -14.16
C HIS A 160 9.52 -22.09 -13.76
N ALA A 161 8.98 -21.36 -14.76
CA ALA A 161 8.01 -20.32 -14.50
C ALA A 161 6.74 -20.84 -13.78
N LEU A 162 6.22 -21.98 -14.19
CA LEU A 162 5.08 -22.62 -13.53
C LEU A 162 5.43 -23.08 -12.12
N GLN A 163 6.63 -23.60 -11.90
CA GLN A 163 7.06 -24.00 -10.56
C GLN A 163 7.05 -22.80 -9.58
N VAL A 164 7.61 -21.66 -10.00
CA VAL A 164 7.62 -20.42 -9.19
C VAL A 164 6.20 -19.95 -8.92
N VAL A 165 5.32 -19.98 -9.92
CA VAL A 165 3.90 -19.58 -9.75
C VAL A 165 3.16 -20.52 -8.81
N HIS A 166 3.33 -21.83 -8.93
CA HIS A 166 2.70 -22.80 -8.04
C HIS A 166 3.16 -22.61 -6.59
N ASN A 167 4.48 -22.45 -6.38
CA ASN A 167 5.03 -22.15 -5.05
C ASN A 167 4.41 -20.88 -4.45
N PHE A 168 4.28 -19.82 -5.28
CA PHE A 168 3.65 -18.57 -4.85
C PHE A 168 2.20 -18.79 -4.40
N ILE A 169 1.39 -19.46 -5.22
CA ILE A 169 -0.02 -19.71 -4.93
C ILE A 169 -0.19 -20.56 -3.67
N GLU A 170 0.58 -21.63 -3.57
CA GLU A 170 0.56 -22.52 -2.41
C GLU A 170 0.93 -21.79 -1.11
N ARG A 171 2.03 -21.00 -1.15
CA ARG A 171 2.51 -20.26 0.03
C ARG A 171 1.64 -19.07 0.40
N GLN A 172 0.91 -18.46 -0.56
CA GLN A 172 -0.10 -17.45 -0.25
C GLN A 172 -1.34 -18.09 0.38
N GLY A 173 -1.74 -19.28 -0.07
CA GLY A 173 -2.87 -20.01 0.50
C GLY A 173 -4.12 -19.16 0.61
N THR A 174 -4.74 -19.14 1.78
CA THR A 174 -5.95 -18.36 2.07
C THR A 174 -5.73 -16.85 2.10
N GLU A 175 -4.48 -16.39 2.14
CA GLU A 175 -4.14 -14.97 2.13
C GLU A 175 -4.04 -14.38 0.71
N LEU A 176 -4.13 -15.19 -0.33
CA LEU A 176 -4.14 -14.75 -1.72
C LEU A 176 -5.34 -13.82 -1.97
N VAL A 177 -5.06 -12.63 -2.50
CA VAL A 177 -6.08 -11.63 -2.82
C VAL A 177 -6.26 -11.52 -4.34
N GLY A 178 -7.47 -11.79 -4.80
CA GLY A 178 -7.93 -11.54 -6.17
C GLY A 178 -7.40 -12.50 -7.23
N GLY A 179 -6.09 -12.60 -7.40
CA GLY A 179 -5.49 -13.46 -8.44
C GLY A 179 -3.99 -13.27 -8.59
N LEU A 180 -3.45 -13.76 -9.69
CA LEU A 180 -2.03 -13.68 -10.03
C LEU A 180 -1.74 -12.47 -10.91
N VAL A 181 -0.76 -11.68 -10.52
CA VAL A 181 -0.19 -10.57 -11.29
C VAL A 181 1.22 -10.94 -11.73
N MET A 182 1.54 -10.64 -12.97
CA MET A 182 2.90 -10.65 -13.51
C MET A 182 3.30 -9.23 -13.93
N ARG A 183 4.51 -8.84 -13.57
CA ARG A 183 5.08 -7.54 -13.92
C ARG A 183 6.45 -7.71 -14.54
N LYS A 184 6.70 -6.98 -15.63
CA LYS A 184 8.03 -6.97 -16.25
C LYS A 184 9.08 -6.59 -15.21
N PHE A 185 10.11 -7.41 -15.09
CA PHE A 185 11.24 -7.07 -14.25
C PHE A 185 12.03 -5.92 -14.88
N ILE A 186 12.47 -4.99 -14.05
CA ILE A 186 13.32 -3.88 -14.45
C ILE A 186 14.40 -3.67 -13.41
N GLU A 187 15.60 -3.39 -13.87
CA GLU A 187 16.70 -3.04 -12.99
C GLU A 187 16.53 -1.64 -12.42
N LEU A 188 16.64 -1.54 -11.11
CA LEU A 188 16.57 -0.29 -10.39
C LEU A 188 17.98 0.26 -10.12
N LYS A 189 18.07 1.56 -9.95
CA LYS A 189 19.32 2.23 -9.58
C LYS A 189 19.69 1.86 -8.15
N SER A 190 20.74 1.05 -8.01
CA SER A 190 21.28 0.66 -6.71
C SER A 190 21.93 1.85 -6.02
N LEU A 191 21.73 1.93 -4.70
CA LEU A 191 22.42 2.85 -3.79
C LEU A 191 23.41 2.11 -2.87
N GLY A 192 23.64 0.80 -3.13
CA GLY A 192 24.46 -0.07 -2.30
C GLY A 192 23.63 -1.04 -1.48
N GLU A 193 24.12 -1.40 -0.31
CA GLU A 193 23.49 -2.36 0.60
C GLU A 193 23.13 -1.70 1.93
N HIS A 194 22.05 -2.21 2.52
CA HIS A 194 21.65 -1.76 3.85
C HIS A 194 22.69 -2.20 4.90
N PRO A 195 23.21 -1.30 5.75
CA PRO A 195 24.37 -1.57 6.62
C PRO A 195 24.22 -2.74 7.58
N LYS A 196 22.96 -3.09 7.95
CA LYS A 196 22.68 -4.15 8.93
C LYS A 196 22.21 -5.45 8.29
N SER A 197 21.41 -5.39 7.23
CA SER A 197 20.79 -6.57 6.63
C SER A 197 21.45 -7.03 5.34
N HIS A 198 22.41 -6.27 4.82
CA HIS A 198 23.08 -6.51 3.51
C HIS A 198 22.10 -6.65 2.34
N THR A 199 20.86 -6.23 2.53
CA THR A 199 19.86 -6.23 1.47
C THR A 199 20.15 -5.08 0.51
N PRO A 200 20.09 -5.27 -0.81
CA PRO A 200 20.25 -4.19 -1.78
C PRO A 200 19.23 -3.08 -1.53
N ILE A 201 19.69 -1.84 -1.54
CA ILE A 201 18.83 -0.66 -1.46
C ILE A 201 18.86 0.08 -2.78
N PHE A 202 17.71 0.65 -3.14
CA PHE A 202 17.50 1.32 -4.41
C PHE A 202 17.04 2.76 -4.19
N GLU A 203 17.16 3.59 -5.22
CA GLU A 203 16.60 4.93 -5.17
C GLU A 203 15.08 4.87 -5.27
N GLU A 204 14.43 4.91 -4.12
CA GLU A 204 12.99 4.76 -3.96
C GLU A 204 12.40 5.90 -3.11
N TYR A 205 11.19 6.33 -3.47
CA TYR A 205 10.45 7.37 -2.77
C TYR A 205 9.02 6.92 -2.54
N ARG A 206 8.50 7.13 -1.34
CA ARG A 206 7.07 7.05 -1.06
C ARG A 206 6.48 8.45 -0.97
N VAL A 207 5.40 8.69 -1.69
CA VAL A 207 4.65 9.93 -1.60
C VAL A 207 3.25 9.62 -1.10
N PHE A 208 2.85 10.24 0.00
CA PHE A 208 1.46 10.29 0.41
C PHE A 208 0.76 11.41 -0.35
N TYR A 209 -0.46 11.14 -0.79
CA TYR A 209 -1.34 12.10 -1.46
C TYR A 209 -2.63 12.26 -0.68
N LEU A 210 -3.10 13.48 -0.58
CA LEU A 210 -4.40 13.83 -0.03
C LEU A 210 -5.13 14.74 -1.02
N ASN A 211 -6.35 14.38 -1.39
CA ASN A 211 -7.18 15.16 -2.33
C ASN A 211 -6.41 15.55 -3.60
N SER A 212 -5.77 14.60 -4.25
CA SER A 212 -4.96 14.73 -5.46
C SER A 212 -3.71 15.61 -5.35
N SER A 213 -3.29 15.94 -4.14
CA SER A 213 -2.08 16.75 -3.90
C SER A 213 -1.04 15.96 -3.09
N PRO A 214 0.26 16.04 -3.44
CA PRO A 214 1.31 15.46 -2.62
C PRO A 214 1.29 16.06 -1.22
N LEU A 215 1.19 15.21 -0.21
CA LEU A 215 1.18 15.59 1.20
C LEU A 215 2.58 15.52 1.82
N VAL A 216 3.23 14.38 1.66
CA VAL A 216 4.56 14.09 2.21
C VAL A 216 5.33 13.23 1.23
N LEU A 217 6.58 13.61 0.98
CA LEU A 217 7.53 12.80 0.20
C LEU A 217 8.57 12.21 1.16
N ILE A 218 8.71 10.90 1.13
CA ILE A 218 9.60 10.12 1.99
C ILE A 218 10.67 9.47 1.13
N ASN A 219 11.94 9.70 1.45
CA ASN A 219 13.04 8.90 0.92
C ASN A 219 13.00 7.55 1.64
N TYR A 220 12.67 6.50 0.91
CA TYR A 220 12.34 5.18 1.47
C TYR A 220 13.47 4.58 2.33
N TRP A 221 14.72 4.75 1.89
CA TRP A 221 15.89 4.18 2.56
C TRP A 221 16.67 5.19 3.40
N ARG A 222 16.20 6.45 3.49
CA ARG A 222 16.92 7.55 4.16
C ARG A 222 18.38 7.70 3.67
N ALA A 223 18.65 7.26 2.44
CA ALA A 223 19.92 7.49 1.78
C ALA A 223 20.21 9.00 1.65
N GLU A 224 21.42 9.34 1.28
CA GLU A 224 21.86 10.74 1.11
C GLU A 224 20.83 11.58 0.32
N LYS A 225 20.93 12.89 0.46
CA LYS A 225 20.02 13.86 -0.14
C LYS A 225 19.90 13.64 -1.65
N LEU A 226 18.87 12.90 -2.06
CA LEU A 226 18.60 12.61 -3.47
C LEU A 226 17.96 13.85 -4.12
N THR A 227 18.38 14.16 -5.33
CA THR A 227 17.88 15.32 -6.06
C THR A 227 16.87 14.87 -7.11
N LEU A 228 15.62 15.32 -6.99
CA LEU A 228 14.60 15.12 -7.99
C LEU A 228 14.73 16.17 -9.10
N SER A 229 14.79 15.73 -10.36
CA SER A 229 14.73 16.60 -11.52
C SER A 229 13.36 17.29 -11.64
N LEU A 230 13.28 18.31 -12.47
CA LEU A 230 11.98 18.95 -12.78
C LEU A 230 10.98 17.97 -13.40
N ALA A 231 11.46 17.01 -14.20
CA ALA A 231 10.62 15.96 -14.77
C ALA A 231 10.06 15.00 -13.67
N ASP A 232 10.91 14.62 -12.71
CA ASP A 232 10.49 13.79 -11.57
C ASP A 232 9.44 14.52 -10.72
N GLN A 233 9.68 15.80 -10.42
CA GLN A 233 8.75 16.63 -9.65
C GLN A 233 7.39 16.73 -10.37
N LYS A 234 7.40 16.93 -11.69
CA LYS A 234 6.19 16.96 -12.50
C LYS A 234 5.46 15.63 -12.50
N LEU A 235 6.18 14.50 -12.61
CA LEU A 235 5.58 13.17 -12.53
C LEU A 235 4.90 12.98 -11.16
N ILE A 236 5.60 13.26 -10.07
CA ILE A 236 5.05 13.17 -8.71
C ILE A 236 3.79 14.04 -8.56
N GLN A 237 3.83 15.28 -9.07
CA GLN A 237 2.71 16.22 -8.96
C GLN A 237 1.41 15.73 -9.64
N VAL A 238 1.51 14.89 -10.67
CA VAL A 238 0.34 14.46 -11.46
C VAL A 238 -0.03 12.99 -11.28
N ALA A 239 0.81 12.18 -10.63
CA ALA A 239 0.69 10.73 -10.60
C ALA A 239 -0.66 10.25 -10.03
N GLN A 240 -1.14 10.88 -8.96
CA GLN A 240 -2.36 10.47 -8.28
C GLN A 240 -3.65 10.88 -9.04
N LYS A 241 -3.59 11.84 -9.98
CA LYS A 241 -4.79 12.35 -10.67
C LYS A 241 -5.59 11.30 -11.45
N GLN A 242 -4.98 10.15 -11.71
CA GLN A 242 -5.60 9.03 -12.42
C GLN A 242 -6.29 8.03 -11.47
N ILE A 243 -6.15 8.20 -10.15
CA ILE A 243 -6.65 7.28 -9.15
C ILE A 243 -7.76 7.95 -8.35
N PRO A 244 -8.97 7.43 -8.38
CA PRO A 244 -10.10 7.96 -7.59
C PRO A 244 -9.96 7.53 -6.11
N SER A 245 -9.02 8.15 -5.39
CA SER A 245 -8.81 7.93 -3.97
C SER A 245 -8.47 9.27 -3.32
N ASN A 246 -9.09 9.61 -2.20
CA ASN A 246 -8.82 10.84 -1.47
C ASN A 246 -7.49 10.77 -0.71
N PHE A 247 -7.08 9.57 -0.29
CA PHE A 247 -5.86 9.38 0.49
C PHE A 247 -5.15 8.10 0.07
N CYS A 248 -4.05 8.23 -0.66
CA CYS A 248 -3.27 7.09 -1.15
C CYS A 248 -1.76 7.34 -1.05
N THR A 249 -0.98 6.29 -1.27
CA THR A 249 0.47 6.37 -1.46
C THR A 249 0.85 5.91 -2.85
N ILE A 250 1.92 6.50 -3.38
CA ILE A 250 2.58 6.03 -4.59
C ILE A 250 4.05 5.88 -4.28
N ASP A 251 4.58 4.70 -4.55
CA ASP A 251 6.00 4.40 -4.46
C ASP A 251 6.63 4.56 -5.83
N PHE A 252 7.63 5.42 -5.91
CA PHE A 252 8.42 5.66 -7.10
C PHE A 252 9.79 5.02 -6.94
N ALA A 253 10.34 4.50 -8.03
CA ALA A 253 11.72 4.03 -8.06
C ALA A 253 12.44 4.56 -9.29
N ARG A 254 13.75 4.77 -9.17
CA ARG A 254 14.59 5.11 -10.31
C ARG A 254 15.12 3.86 -10.96
N THR A 255 14.94 3.75 -12.26
CA THR A 255 15.53 2.67 -13.06
C THR A 255 17.05 2.84 -13.18
N ALA A 256 17.76 1.78 -13.51
CA ALA A 256 19.20 1.84 -13.81
C ALA A 256 19.53 2.81 -14.96
N SER A 257 18.58 3.03 -15.89
CA SER A 257 18.69 4.03 -16.96
C SER A 257 18.41 5.47 -16.53
N GLY A 258 18.03 5.70 -15.27
CA GLY A 258 17.83 7.05 -14.71
C GLY A 258 16.38 7.56 -14.78
N GLN A 259 15.42 6.81 -15.33
CA GLN A 259 14.01 7.21 -15.36
C GLN A 259 13.34 6.97 -14.03
N LEU A 260 12.55 7.92 -13.51
CA LEU A 260 11.66 7.70 -12.37
C LEU A 260 10.35 7.07 -12.87
N ILE A 261 9.94 5.97 -12.24
CA ILE A 261 8.74 5.21 -12.59
C ILE A 261 7.87 4.96 -11.36
N ILE A 262 6.59 4.65 -11.59
CA ILE A 262 5.67 4.23 -10.53
C ILE A 262 5.87 2.72 -10.30
N MET A 263 6.26 2.36 -9.09
CA MET A 263 6.48 0.96 -8.68
C MET A 263 5.26 0.35 -8.02
N GLU A 264 4.64 1.07 -7.08
CA GLU A 264 3.54 0.56 -6.28
C GLU A 264 2.57 1.69 -5.97
N MET A 265 1.30 1.34 -5.78
CA MET A 265 0.31 2.21 -5.18
C MET A 265 -0.35 1.47 -4.03
N GLY A 266 -0.84 2.22 -3.05
CA GLY A 266 -1.54 1.67 -1.91
C GLY A 266 -2.50 2.69 -1.31
N ASP A 267 -3.48 2.22 -0.57
CA ASP A 267 -4.33 3.09 0.22
C ASP A 267 -3.50 3.75 1.34
N GLY A 268 -3.64 5.05 1.50
CA GLY A 268 -2.87 5.84 2.47
C GLY A 268 -3.14 5.45 3.92
N GLN A 269 -4.29 4.86 4.18
CA GLN A 269 -4.70 4.45 5.52
C GLN A 269 -3.96 3.20 6.00
N VAL A 270 -3.47 2.36 5.07
CA VAL A 270 -2.74 1.12 5.39
C VAL A 270 -1.26 1.17 5.00
N SER A 271 -0.79 2.32 4.56
CA SER A 271 0.60 2.52 4.14
C SER A 271 1.46 3.01 5.30
N GLY A 272 2.58 2.32 5.56
CA GLY A 272 3.53 2.68 6.61
C GLY A 272 4.31 3.96 6.31
N LEU A 273 4.74 4.67 7.34
CA LEU A 273 5.49 5.93 7.26
C LEU A 273 6.98 5.74 6.93
N GLN A 274 7.47 4.51 6.79
CA GLN A 274 8.88 4.20 6.46
C GLN A 274 9.89 4.94 7.35
N GLY A 275 9.53 5.07 8.63
CA GLY A 275 10.32 5.78 9.62
C GLY A 275 10.36 7.31 9.45
N TYR A 276 9.51 7.90 8.62
CA TYR A 276 9.27 9.34 8.64
C TYR A 276 8.72 9.75 10.00
N ASP A 277 9.04 10.98 10.43
CA ASP A 277 8.58 11.49 11.73
C ASP A 277 7.05 11.57 11.78
N GLU A 278 6.47 10.80 12.68
CA GLU A 278 5.02 10.64 12.83
C GLU A 278 4.35 11.98 13.19
N SER A 279 5.00 12.79 14.04
CA SER A 279 4.46 14.09 14.45
C SER A 279 4.41 15.08 13.28
N THR A 280 5.44 15.09 12.45
CA THR A 280 5.50 15.91 11.23
C THR A 280 4.44 15.46 10.22
N PHE A 281 4.23 14.15 10.09
CA PHE A 281 3.19 13.59 9.22
C PHE A 281 1.79 14.07 9.64
N TYR A 282 1.42 13.90 10.92
CA TYR A 282 0.09 14.30 11.40
C TYR A 282 -0.11 15.81 11.42
N LYS A 283 0.94 16.58 11.64
CA LYS A 283 0.90 18.05 11.49
C LYS A 283 0.60 18.44 10.05
N SER A 284 1.25 17.80 9.08
CA SER A 284 1.02 18.05 7.66
C SER A 284 -0.38 17.62 7.23
N LEU A 285 -0.84 16.45 7.70
CA LEU A 285 -2.18 15.94 7.43
C LEU A 285 -3.25 16.91 7.95
N ARG A 286 -3.12 17.38 9.20
CA ARG A 286 -4.03 18.36 9.79
C ARG A 286 -4.10 19.65 8.97
N LYS A 287 -2.93 20.18 8.60
CA LYS A 287 -2.85 21.40 7.80
C LYS A 287 -3.52 21.25 6.42
N SER A 288 -3.31 20.10 5.77
CA SER A 288 -3.88 19.84 4.43
C SER A 288 -5.37 19.51 4.46
N LEU A 289 -5.94 19.22 5.62
CA LEU A 289 -7.38 19.10 5.83
C LEU A 289 -8.05 20.45 6.18
N ASP A 290 -7.34 21.58 6.05
CA ASP A 290 -7.78 22.94 6.36
C ASP A 290 -8.32 23.08 7.79
N LEU A 291 -7.67 22.38 8.73
CA LEU A 291 -7.99 22.48 10.15
C LEU A 291 -7.02 23.45 10.84
N ASP A 292 -7.56 24.35 11.63
CA ASP A 292 -6.75 25.26 12.46
C ASP A 292 -5.83 24.45 13.40
N LEU A 293 -4.58 24.92 13.55
CA LEU A 293 -3.55 24.28 14.36
C LEU A 293 -3.71 24.61 15.86
#